data_717df97feb17ee818b013d44577e784c
#
_entry.id   717df97feb17ee818b013d44577e784c
#
_cell.length_a   1.000
_cell.length_b   1.000
_cell.length_c   1.000
_cell.angle_alpha   90.00
_cell.angle_beta   90.00
_cell.angle_gamma   90.00
#
_symmetry.space_group_name_H-M   'P 1'
#
loop_
_entity.id
_entity.type
_entity.pdbx_description
1 polymer ?
#
loop_
_entity_poly.entity_id
_entity_poly.type
_entity_poly.pdbx_seq_one_letter_code
_entity_poly.pdbx_strand_id
1 'polypeptide(L)'
;GTRDAGGRGTTTASDGTVATTSTTSEDLMSTFFGDVQAVKSNMTQIRAALRALHDEHEASKRATSAEETRERQDRMNATIESVSKIARETKLRLENLDEDNEKALKSGKIAQGSSEHRTRAALTSSMKTKLKEQMGEFQNLRERLREEYKEIVERRYFAVTGTEAKEEDVERLIETGESETMFQTALLEQGRGQILDTVNEIQERHNAILELERKLLELN
;
A
#
# COMPACT_ATOMS: atom_id res chain seq x y z
N GLY A 1 6.54 84.07 38.19
CA GLY A 1 5.26 84.04 37.43
C GLY A 1 5.26 82.81 36.53
N THR A 2 4.46 81.90 36.96
CA THR A 2 3.31 81.28 36.37
C THR A 2 3.49 80.41 35.11
N ARG A 3 3.26 79.12 35.34
CA ARG A 3 2.28 78.28 34.60
C ARG A 3 2.63 77.97 33.13
N ASP A 4 2.34 76.84 32.56
CA ASP A 4 1.45 75.73 32.86
C ASP A 4 1.63 74.68 31.75
N ALA A 5 1.42 73.46 32.19
CA ALA A 5 0.70 72.38 31.53
C ALA A 5 0.99 71.98 30.06
N GLY A 6 1.34 70.75 29.88
CA GLY A 6 0.35 69.75 29.42
C GLY A 6 0.55 69.34 27.97
N GLY A 7 0.75 68.09 27.76
CA GLY A 7 0.63 67.50 26.43
C GLY A 7 1.12 66.06 26.44
N ARG A 8 0.35 65.19 27.05
CA ARG A 8 0.42 63.74 26.86
C ARG A 8 0.13 63.42 25.42
N GLY A 9 0.95 62.59 24.85
CA GLY A 9 0.64 61.89 23.64
C GLY A 9 1.15 60.47 23.79
N THR A 10 0.36 59.66 24.45
CA THR A 10 0.49 58.19 24.44
C THR A 10 0.05 57.70 23.08
N THR A 11 0.89 57.02 22.40
CA THR A 11 0.51 56.07 21.34
C THR A 11 1.22 54.76 21.61
N THR A 12 0.64 54.02 22.48
CA THR A 12 0.82 52.58 22.56
C THR A 12 -0.37 51.94 21.88
N ALA A 13 -0.08 51.03 21.01
CA ALA A 13 -0.88 49.90 20.60
C ALA A 13 -0.86 49.66 19.12
N SER A 14 0.06 48.89 18.64
CA SER A 14 -0.16 48.02 17.46
C SER A 14 0.97 47.02 17.28
N ASP A 15 1.35 46.29 18.33
CA ASP A 15 2.41 45.29 18.15
C ASP A 15 2.04 43.87 18.63
N GLY A 16 0.79 43.65 19.04
CA GLY A 16 0.38 42.36 19.59
C GLY A 16 -0.27 41.37 18.60
N THR A 17 -0.70 41.84 17.43
CA THR A 17 -1.54 41.01 16.55
C THR A 17 -0.74 40.33 15.43
N VAL A 18 0.41 40.85 15.04
CA VAL A 18 1.24 40.29 13.96
C VAL A 18 2.09 39.13 14.48
N ALA A 19 2.57 39.18 15.70
CA ALA A 19 3.42 38.12 16.28
C ALA A 19 2.61 36.84 16.58
N THR A 20 1.36 36.94 17.00
CA THR A 20 0.50 35.78 17.28
C THR A 20 0.04 35.04 16.03
N THR A 21 -0.18 35.78 14.92
CA THR A 21 -0.57 35.15 13.64
C THR A 21 0.62 34.47 12.95
N SER A 22 1.83 34.99 13.06
CA SER A 22 3.03 34.36 12.48
C SER A 22 3.40 33.05 13.22
N THR A 23 3.35 33.05 14.53
CA THR A 23 3.66 31.85 15.35
C THR A 23 2.68 30.71 15.06
N THR A 24 1.40 30.99 14.92
CA THR A 24 0.38 29.98 14.60
C THR A 24 0.49 29.45 13.15
N SER A 25 0.94 30.29 12.20
CA SER A 25 1.17 29.85 10.82
C SER A 25 2.42 28.95 10.72
N GLU A 26 3.50 29.30 11.41
CA GLU A 26 4.71 28.48 11.49
C GLU A 26 4.45 27.12 12.13
N ASP A 27 3.66 27.06 13.21
CA ASP A 27 3.27 25.80 13.85
C ASP A 27 2.43 24.92 12.91
N LEU A 28 1.49 25.53 12.15
CA LEU A 28 0.68 24.80 11.16
C LEU A 28 1.52 24.22 10.03
N MET A 29 2.51 24.96 9.54
CA MET A 29 3.43 24.47 8.52
C MET A 29 4.37 23.39 9.03
N SER A 30 4.86 23.55 10.24
CA SER A 30 5.73 22.55 10.89
C SER A 30 5.00 21.21 11.04
N THR A 31 3.76 21.24 11.56
CA THR A 31 2.91 20.04 11.68
C THR A 31 2.65 19.41 10.32
N PHE A 32 2.26 20.20 9.32
CA PHE A 32 2.04 19.73 7.96
C PHE A 32 3.28 19.04 7.37
N PHE A 33 4.46 19.63 7.50
CA PHE A 33 5.70 19.02 7.00
C PHE A 33 6.06 17.74 7.77
N GLY A 34 5.73 17.66 9.05
CA GLY A 34 5.86 16.43 9.84
C GLY A 34 5.02 15.29 9.26
N ASP A 35 3.76 15.56 8.95
CA ASP A 35 2.86 14.58 8.32
C ASP A 35 3.30 14.20 6.90
N VAL A 36 3.72 15.16 6.09
CA VAL A 36 4.30 14.90 4.76
C VAL A 36 5.54 14.01 4.85
N GLN A 37 6.38 14.22 5.86
CA GLN A 37 7.56 13.38 6.07
C GLN A 37 7.18 11.95 6.48
N ALA A 38 6.18 11.78 7.34
CA ALA A 38 5.65 10.48 7.70
C ALA A 38 5.08 9.75 6.48
N VAL A 39 4.28 10.42 5.65
CA VAL A 39 3.78 9.87 4.38
C VAL A 39 4.93 9.45 3.45
N LYS A 40 5.97 10.26 3.29
CA LYS A 40 7.14 9.91 2.47
C LYS A 40 7.88 8.69 3.01
N SER A 41 8.01 8.57 4.33
CA SER A 41 8.62 7.41 4.97
C SER A 41 7.81 6.14 4.67
N ASN A 42 6.51 6.19 4.85
CA ASN A 42 5.60 5.08 4.53
C ASN A 42 5.70 4.65 3.06
N MET A 43 5.70 5.61 2.13
CA MET A 43 5.87 5.34 0.69
C MET A 43 7.21 4.69 0.36
N THR A 44 8.27 5.07 1.07
CA THR A 44 9.59 4.43 0.91
C THR A 44 9.56 2.99 1.39
N GLN A 45 8.88 2.70 2.50
CA GLN A 45 8.69 1.36 3.03
C GLN A 45 7.85 0.50 2.06
N ILE A 46 6.75 1.03 1.53
CA ILE A 46 5.93 0.33 0.52
C ILE A 46 6.80 -0.05 -0.69
N ARG A 47 7.58 0.88 -1.22
CA ARG A 47 8.45 0.62 -2.37
C ARG A 47 9.50 -0.45 -2.08
N ALA A 48 10.11 -0.43 -0.91
CA ALA A 48 11.08 -1.44 -0.50
C ALA A 48 10.42 -2.81 -0.37
N ALA A 49 9.23 -2.87 0.22
CA ALA A 49 8.47 -4.09 0.39
C ALA A 49 7.99 -4.68 -0.96
N LEU A 50 7.58 -3.83 -1.92
CA LEU A 50 7.23 -4.30 -3.27
C LEU A 50 8.43 -4.93 -4.00
N ARG A 51 9.62 -4.36 -3.86
CA ARG A 51 10.85 -4.97 -4.41
C ARG A 51 11.15 -6.30 -3.74
N ALA A 52 11.10 -6.36 -2.41
CA ALA A 52 11.32 -7.59 -1.67
C ALA A 52 10.32 -8.68 -2.07
N LEU A 53 9.05 -8.33 -2.27
CA LEU A 53 8.01 -9.25 -2.72
C LEU A 53 8.31 -9.81 -4.12
N HIS A 54 8.76 -8.95 -5.04
CA HIS A 54 9.19 -9.38 -6.36
C HIS A 54 10.40 -10.31 -6.30
N ASP A 55 11.42 -9.97 -5.51
CA ASP A 55 12.64 -10.76 -5.37
C ASP A 55 12.36 -12.14 -4.73
N GLU A 56 11.50 -12.20 -3.69
CA GLU A 56 11.06 -13.46 -3.08
C GLU A 56 10.25 -14.32 -4.05
N HIS A 57 9.39 -13.70 -4.87
CA HIS A 57 8.66 -14.41 -5.90
C HIS A 57 9.60 -15.03 -6.94
N GLU A 58 10.55 -14.27 -7.49
CA GLU A 58 11.54 -14.79 -8.43
C GLU A 58 12.43 -15.88 -7.80
N ALA A 59 12.76 -15.74 -6.53
CA ALA A 59 13.51 -16.75 -5.81
C ALA A 59 12.68 -18.02 -5.56
N SER A 60 11.37 -17.90 -5.33
CA SER A 60 10.49 -19.05 -5.13
C SER A 60 10.39 -19.95 -6.36
N LYS A 61 10.54 -19.40 -7.57
CA LYS A 61 10.57 -20.19 -8.82
C LYS A 61 11.76 -21.12 -8.90
N ARG A 62 12.85 -20.84 -8.16
CA ARG A 62 14.09 -21.59 -8.15
C ARG A 62 14.22 -22.49 -6.92
N ALA A 63 13.26 -22.44 -6.03
CA ALA A 63 13.27 -23.27 -4.82
C ALA A 63 13.25 -24.75 -5.21
N THR A 64 14.09 -25.54 -4.54
CA THR A 64 14.28 -26.97 -4.83
C THR A 64 13.64 -27.88 -3.80
N SER A 65 13.16 -27.32 -2.68
CA SER A 65 12.49 -28.07 -1.62
C SER A 65 11.15 -27.42 -1.23
N ALA A 66 10.22 -28.23 -0.77
CA ALA A 66 8.93 -27.76 -0.27
C ALA A 66 9.08 -26.86 0.96
N GLU A 67 10.04 -27.15 1.84
CA GLU A 67 10.33 -26.33 3.02
C GLU A 67 10.80 -24.93 2.64
N GLU A 68 11.74 -24.81 1.69
CA GLU A 68 12.20 -23.53 1.18
C GLU A 68 11.06 -22.71 0.54
N THR A 69 10.22 -23.37 -0.23
CA THR A 69 9.05 -22.74 -0.87
C THR A 69 8.09 -22.20 0.18
N ARG A 70 7.80 -22.97 1.23
CA ARG A 70 6.92 -22.57 2.31
C ARG A 70 7.48 -21.37 3.09
N GLU A 71 8.74 -21.39 3.46
CA GLU A 71 9.38 -20.26 4.13
C GLU A 71 9.32 -18.97 3.30
N ARG A 72 9.55 -19.07 1.97
CA ARG A 72 9.43 -17.93 1.05
C ARG A 72 8.01 -17.41 0.98
N GLN A 73 7.04 -18.32 0.94
CA GLN A 73 5.63 -17.99 0.93
C GLN A 73 5.20 -17.25 2.20
N ASP A 74 5.65 -17.72 3.37
CA ASP A 74 5.36 -17.06 4.65
C ASP A 74 5.96 -15.64 4.68
N ARG A 75 7.17 -15.44 4.15
CA ARG A 75 7.77 -14.11 4.01
C ARG A 75 6.99 -13.22 3.04
N MET A 76 6.52 -13.76 1.93
CA MET A 76 5.69 -13.02 0.98
C MET A 76 4.37 -12.58 1.63
N ASN A 77 3.68 -13.48 2.34
CA ASN A 77 2.43 -13.19 3.04
C ASN A 77 2.61 -12.10 4.11
N ALA A 78 3.66 -12.19 4.91
CA ALA A 78 3.99 -11.17 5.91
C ALA A 78 4.28 -9.80 5.26
N THR A 79 4.96 -9.80 4.12
CA THR A 79 5.25 -8.58 3.36
C THR A 79 3.98 -7.96 2.78
N ILE A 80 3.07 -8.76 2.24
CA ILE A 80 1.75 -8.33 1.72
C ILE A 80 0.93 -7.67 2.83
N GLU A 81 0.88 -8.29 4.01
CA GLU A 81 0.17 -7.75 5.17
C GLU A 81 0.75 -6.40 5.60
N SER A 82 2.08 -6.32 5.66
CA SER A 82 2.79 -5.08 6.00
C SER A 82 2.49 -3.96 5.01
N VAL A 83 2.56 -4.23 3.69
CA VAL A 83 2.23 -3.25 2.65
C VAL A 83 0.80 -2.76 2.79
N SER A 84 -0.16 -3.67 2.98
CA SER A 84 -1.58 -3.34 3.11
C SER A 84 -1.85 -2.44 4.32
N LYS A 85 -1.20 -2.72 5.45
CA LYS A 85 -1.30 -1.90 6.66
C LYS A 85 -0.73 -0.50 6.45
N ILE A 86 0.49 -0.41 5.90
CA ILE A 86 1.16 0.87 5.66
C ILE A 86 0.40 1.70 4.62
N ALA A 87 -0.16 1.07 3.58
CA ALA A 87 -0.93 1.76 2.57
C ALA A 87 -2.24 2.35 3.13
N ARG A 88 -2.97 1.61 3.97
CA ARG A 88 -4.17 2.12 4.66
C ARG A 88 -3.83 3.30 5.58
N GLU A 89 -2.78 3.18 6.36
CA GLU A 89 -2.32 4.26 7.23
C GLU A 89 -1.94 5.50 6.40
N THR A 90 -1.25 5.30 5.29
CA THR A 90 -0.83 6.39 4.40
C THR A 90 -2.04 7.08 3.75
N LYS A 91 -3.04 6.30 3.29
CA LYS A 91 -4.30 6.83 2.75
C LYS A 91 -5.01 7.71 3.78
N LEU A 92 -5.19 7.20 5.00
CA LEU A 92 -5.83 7.95 6.09
C LEU A 92 -5.08 9.25 6.43
N ARG A 93 -3.75 9.22 6.48
CA ARG A 93 -2.94 10.43 6.70
C ARG A 93 -3.12 11.46 5.59
N LEU A 94 -3.22 11.02 4.34
CA LEU A 94 -3.45 11.91 3.19
C LEU A 94 -4.88 12.51 3.20
N GLU A 95 -5.87 11.76 3.63
CA GLU A 95 -7.24 12.25 3.84
C GLU A 95 -7.28 13.32 4.95
N ASN A 96 -6.64 13.05 6.08
CA ASN A 96 -6.51 14.01 7.19
C ASN A 96 -5.78 15.30 6.75
N LEU A 97 -4.70 15.18 5.95
CA LEU A 97 -4.00 16.34 5.40
C LEU A 97 -4.90 17.21 4.50
N ASP A 98 -5.78 16.60 3.70
CA ASP A 98 -6.76 17.36 2.91
C ASP A 98 -7.78 18.07 3.79
N GLU A 99 -8.35 17.35 4.77
CA GLU A 99 -9.31 17.96 5.71
C GLU A 99 -8.69 19.12 6.47
N ASP A 100 -7.47 18.97 6.94
CA ASP A 100 -6.75 20.02 7.67
C ASP A 100 -6.41 21.21 6.78
N ASN A 101 -6.10 20.97 5.51
CA ASN A 101 -5.94 22.04 4.51
C ASN A 101 -7.24 22.82 4.33
N GLU A 102 -8.36 22.12 4.19
CA GLU A 102 -9.68 22.77 4.07
C GLU A 102 -10.08 23.53 5.35
N LYS A 103 -9.89 22.93 6.53
CA LYS A 103 -10.16 23.55 7.81
C LYS A 103 -9.35 24.84 7.99
N ALA A 104 -8.06 24.81 7.63
CA ALA A 104 -7.18 25.98 7.71
C ALA A 104 -7.62 27.11 6.78
N LEU A 105 -8.11 26.79 5.58
CA LEU A 105 -8.69 27.78 4.65
C LEU A 105 -10.01 28.36 5.17
N LYS A 106 -10.94 27.48 5.59
CA LYS A 106 -12.27 27.91 6.08
C LYS A 106 -12.18 28.77 7.35
N SER A 107 -11.20 28.48 8.21
CA SER A 107 -10.95 29.27 9.43
C SER A 107 -10.15 30.56 9.21
N GLY A 108 -9.70 30.83 7.98
CA GLY A 108 -8.89 32.00 7.64
C GLY A 108 -7.47 31.95 8.19
N LYS A 109 -7.03 30.82 8.73
CA LYS A 109 -5.64 30.64 9.22
C LYS A 109 -4.63 30.64 8.06
N ILE A 110 -5.07 30.21 6.90
CA ILE A 110 -4.32 30.26 5.65
C ILE A 110 -5.13 31.03 4.62
N ALA A 111 -4.53 32.00 3.96
CA ALA A 111 -5.21 32.78 2.93
C ALA A 111 -5.31 31.97 1.62
N GLN A 112 -6.48 31.99 1.00
CA GLN A 112 -6.69 31.35 -0.30
C GLN A 112 -5.74 31.94 -1.35
N GLY A 113 -5.05 31.08 -2.10
CA GLY A 113 -4.09 31.50 -3.14
C GLY A 113 -2.72 31.95 -2.60
N SER A 114 -2.50 31.89 -1.28
CA SER A 114 -1.18 32.15 -0.69
C SER A 114 -0.14 31.11 -1.12
N SER A 115 1.14 31.40 -0.93
CA SER A 115 2.23 30.43 -1.18
C SER A 115 2.07 29.17 -0.34
N GLU A 116 1.68 29.36 0.93
CA GLU A 116 1.42 28.29 1.88
C GLU A 116 0.29 27.37 1.40
N HIS A 117 -0.87 27.93 1.03
CA HIS A 117 -1.99 27.18 0.47
C HIS A 117 -1.56 26.36 -0.75
N ARG A 118 -0.86 26.98 -1.72
CA ARG A 118 -0.39 26.29 -2.92
C ARG A 118 0.59 25.17 -2.61
N THR A 119 1.51 25.37 -1.67
CA THR A 119 2.50 24.37 -1.26
C THR A 119 1.82 23.17 -0.63
N ARG A 120 0.90 23.38 0.31
CA ARG A 120 0.15 22.32 0.97
C ARG A 120 -0.67 21.51 -0.04
N ALA A 121 -1.45 22.16 -0.88
CA ALA A 121 -2.27 21.52 -1.91
C ALA A 121 -1.41 20.72 -2.90
N ALA A 122 -0.32 21.29 -3.40
CA ALA A 122 0.56 20.64 -4.35
C ALA A 122 1.26 19.40 -3.76
N LEU A 123 1.75 19.50 -2.52
CA LEU A 123 2.40 18.36 -1.86
C LEU A 123 1.41 17.23 -1.57
N THR A 124 0.23 17.54 -1.02
CA THR A 124 -0.80 16.53 -0.75
C THR A 124 -1.24 15.83 -2.04
N SER A 125 -1.53 16.58 -3.10
CA SER A 125 -1.88 16.03 -4.41
C SER A 125 -0.78 15.15 -5.00
N SER A 126 0.47 15.60 -4.93
CA SER A 126 1.63 14.81 -5.40
C SER A 126 1.79 13.51 -4.63
N MET A 127 1.58 13.52 -3.31
CA MET A 127 1.66 12.30 -2.49
C MET A 127 0.53 11.31 -2.81
N LYS A 128 -0.70 11.80 -3.02
CA LYS A 128 -1.82 10.96 -3.47
C LYS A 128 -1.54 10.27 -4.80
N THR A 129 -1.01 11.01 -5.76
CA THR A 129 -0.62 10.46 -7.07
C THR A 129 0.43 9.36 -6.91
N LYS A 130 1.47 9.59 -6.10
CA LYS A 130 2.52 8.61 -5.85
C LYS A 130 2.01 7.35 -5.13
N LEU A 131 1.10 7.49 -4.16
CA LEU A 131 0.48 6.33 -3.51
C LEU A 131 -0.32 5.52 -4.52
N LYS A 132 -1.11 6.19 -5.37
CA LYS A 132 -1.87 5.53 -6.44
C LYS A 132 -0.96 4.78 -7.42
N GLU A 133 0.17 5.36 -7.81
CA GLU A 133 1.17 4.70 -8.65
C GLU A 133 1.74 3.43 -7.98
N GLN A 134 2.12 3.51 -6.70
CA GLN A 134 2.61 2.35 -5.94
C GLN A 134 1.55 1.25 -5.79
N MET A 135 0.29 1.63 -5.60
CA MET A 135 -0.80 0.65 -5.56
C MET A 135 -1.04 0.02 -6.94
N GLY A 136 -0.84 0.76 -8.03
CA GLY A 136 -0.84 0.22 -9.39
C GLY A 136 0.29 -0.80 -9.61
N GLU A 137 1.50 -0.53 -9.13
CA GLU A 137 2.61 -1.49 -9.16
C GLU A 137 2.28 -2.78 -8.39
N PHE A 138 1.61 -2.65 -7.25
CA PHE A 138 1.16 -3.79 -6.46
C PHE A 138 0.10 -4.63 -7.19
N GLN A 139 -0.86 -3.98 -7.86
CA GLN A 139 -1.86 -4.66 -8.69
C GLN A 139 -1.23 -5.40 -9.86
N ASN A 140 -0.26 -4.78 -10.54
CA ASN A 140 0.46 -5.42 -11.64
C ASN A 140 1.26 -6.65 -11.18
N LEU A 141 1.86 -6.59 -10.00
CA LEU A 141 2.54 -7.74 -9.41
C LEU A 141 1.56 -8.88 -9.12
N ARG A 142 0.40 -8.56 -8.54
CA ARG A 142 -0.69 -9.53 -8.31
C ARG A 142 -1.11 -10.23 -9.59
N GLU A 143 -1.32 -9.47 -10.66
CA GLU A 143 -1.75 -10.02 -11.94
C GLU A 143 -0.73 -11.01 -12.49
N ARG A 144 0.55 -10.66 -12.42
CA ARG A 144 1.62 -11.61 -12.81
C ARG A 144 1.59 -12.90 -11.99
N LEU A 145 1.45 -12.79 -10.66
CA LEU A 145 1.38 -13.94 -9.78
C LEU A 145 0.21 -14.86 -10.15
N ARG A 146 -0.94 -14.26 -10.47
CA ARG A 146 -2.14 -14.98 -10.91
C ARG A 146 -1.92 -15.71 -12.24
N GLU A 147 -1.38 -15.02 -13.24
CA GLU A 147 -1.10 -15.62 -14.54
C GLU A 147 -0.09 -16.78 -14.46
N GLU A 148 0.98 -16.61 -13.71
CA GLU A 148 1.95 -17.68 -13.50
C GLU A 148 1.36 -18.89 -12.77
N TYR A 149 0.46 -18.65 -11.82
CA TYR A 149 -0.27 -19.73 -11.16
C TYR A 149 -1.23 -20.44 -12.13
N LYS A 150 -1.94 -19.68 -12.97
CA LYS A 150 -2.80 -20.23 -14.02
C LYS A 150 -2.03 -21.19 -14.93
N GLU A 151 -0.86 -20.78 -15.42
CA GLU A 151 0.01 -21.64 -16.23
C GLU A 151 0.42 -22.94 -15.51
N ILE A 152 0.65 -22.88 -14.19
CA ILE A 152 0.98 -24.07 -13.39
C ILE A 152 -0.20 -25.01 -13.31
N VAL A 153 -1.40 -24.49 -13.06
CA VAL A 153 -2.64 -25.27 -12.99
C VAL A 153 -2.93 -25.93 -14.35
N GLU A 154 -2.81 -25.20 -15.45
CA GLU A 154 -2.99 -25.71 -16.82
C GLU A 154 -2.04 -26.88 -17.12
N ARG A 155 -0.76 -26.72 -16.87
CA ARG A 155 0.25 -27.76 -17.09
C ARG A 155 -0.03 -29.03 -16.29
N ARG A 156 -0.51 -28.90 -15.06
CA ARG A 156 -0.85 -30.02 -14.22
C ARG A 156 -2.15 -30.70 -14.60
N TYR A 157 -3.14 -29.90 -14.96
CA TYR A 157 -4.39 -30.43 -15.50
C TYR A 157 -4.07 -31.34 -16.69
N PHE A 158 -3.25 -30.87 -17.62
CA PHE A 158 -2.80 -31.66 -18.75
C PHE A 158 -2.05 -32.93 -18.34
N ALA A 159 -1.15 -32.83 -17.37
CA ALA A 159 -0.37 -33.98 -16.88
C ALA A 159 -1.24 -35.06 -16.24
N VAL A 160 -2.37 -34.69 -15.65
CA VAL A 160 -3.30 -35.59 -14.97
C VAL A 160 -4.35 -36.16 -15.93
N THR A 161 -4.94 -35.29 -16.77
CA THR A 161 -6.09 -35.65 -17.61
C THR A 161 -5.70 -36.07 -19.03
N GLY A 162 -4.49 -35.68 -19.49
CA GLY A 162 -4.04 -35.84 -20.87
C GLY A 162 -4.73 -34.90 -21.86
N THR A 163 -5.55 -33.95 -21.38
CA THR A 163 -6.29 -32.99 -22.21
C THR A 163 -5.98 -31.55 -21.78
N GLU A 164 -6.05 -30.61 -22.71
CA GLU A 164 -5.94 -29.20 -22.40
C GLU A 164 -7.15 -28.73 -21.60
N ALA A 165 -6.89 -27.95 -20.53
CA ALA A 165 -7.94 -27.35 -19.73
C ALA A 165 -8.60 -26.20 -20.50
N LYS A 166 -9.92 -26.06 -20.37
CA LYS A 166 -10.59 -24.84 -20.81
C LYS A 166 -10.35 -23.73 -19.80
N GLU A 167 -10.29 -22.50 -20.26
CA GLU A 167 -10.06 -21.33 -19.41
C GLU A 167 -11.05 -21.26 -18.23
N GLU A 168 -12.33 -21.54 -18.48
CA GLU A 168 -13.38 -21.59 -17.44
C GLU A 168 -13.11 -22.66 -16.38
N ASP A 169 -12.57 -23.81 -16.76
CA ASP A 169 -12.23 -24.89 -15.85
C ASP A 169 -11.01 -24.53 -14.99
N VAL A 170 -10.01 -23.88 -15.57
CA VAL A 170 -8.82 -23.39 -14.85
C VAL A 170 -9.22 -22.32 -13.83
N GLU A 171 -10.01 -21.33 -14.24
CA GLU A 171 -10.49 -20.30 -13.33
C GLU A 171 -11.31 -20.88 -12.17
N ARG A 172 -12.22 -21.80 -12.44
CA ARG A 172 -12.97 -22.49 -11.41
C ARG A 172 -12.07 -23.26 -10.45
N LEU A 173 -11.08 -23.99 -10.96
CA LEU A 173 -10.12 -24.73 -10.15
C LEU A 173 -9.28 -23.79 -9.26
N ILE A 174 -8.95 -22.59 -9.76
CA ILE A 174 -8.25 -21.57 -8.99
C ILE A 174 -9.16 -20.97 -7.92
N GLU A 175 -10.39 -20.61 -8.25
CA GLU A 175 -11.33 -19.97 -7.31
C GLU A 175 -11.78 -20.90 -6.18
N THR A 176 -12.04 -22.18 -6.48
CA THR A 176 -12.53 -23.16 -5.51
C THR A 176 -11.42 -23.83 -4.71
N GLY A 177 -10.15 -23.73 -5.16
CA GLY A 177 -9.04 -24.49 -4.60
C GLY A 177 -9.13 -26.01 -4.85
N GLU A 178 -10.11 -26.47 -5.65
CA GLU A 178 -10.32 -27.88 -5.97
C GLU A 178 -9.21 -28.49 -6.84
N SER A 179 -8.39 -27.64 -7.48
CA SER A 179 -7.21 -28.07 -8.25
C SER A 179 -6.33 -29.02 -7.45
N GLU A 180 -6.15 -28.74 -6.19
CA GLU A 180 -5.29 -29.51 -5.29
C GLU A 180 -5.89 -30.88 -4.97
N THR A 181 -7.15 -30.94 -4.57
CA THR A 181 -7.85 -32.19 -4.27
C THR A 181 -7.89 -33.11 -5.48
N MET A 182 -8.12 -32.53 -6.67
CA MET A 182 -8.10 -33.25 -7.92
C MET A 182 -6.72 -33.85 -8.23
N PHE A 183 -5.65 -33.06 -8.03
CA PHE A 183 -4.29 -33.52 -8.27
C PHE A 183 -3.84 -34.56 -7.24
N GLN A 184 -4.18 -34.39 -5.96
CA GLN A 184 -3.90 -35.40 -4.91
C GLN A 184 -4.58 -36.72 -5.21
N THR A 185 -5.85 -36.69 -5.58
CA THR A 185 -6.61 -37.92 -5.91
C THR A 185 -6.01 -38.65 -7.10
N ALA A 186 -5.71 -37.91 -8.17
CA ALA A 186 -5.10 -38.50 -9.37
C ALA A 186 -3.71 -39.09 -9.12
N LEU A 187 -2.93 -38.49 -8.23
CA LEU A 187 -1.60 -38.99 -7.84
C LEU A 187 -1.67 -40.23 -6.96
N LEU A 188 -2.63 -40.31 -6.06
CA LEU A 188 -2.89 -41.51 -5.23
C LEU A 188 -3.31 -42.68 -6.12
N GLU A 189 -4.16 -42.46 -7.11
CA GLU A 189 -4.59 -43.45 -8.07
C GLU A 189 -3.44 -43.97 -8.95
N GLN A 190 -2.48 -43.12 -9.30
CA GLN A 190 -1.31 -43.48 -10.11
C GLN A 190 -0.13 -44.09 -9.32
N GLY A 191 -0.26 -44.24 -7.99
CA GLY A 191 0.75 -44.90 -7.15
C GLY A 191 2.10 -44.20 -7.02
N ARG A 192 2.19 -42.91 -7.35
CA ARG A 192 3.44 -42.10 -7.31
C ARG A 192 3.47 -41.22 -6.06
N GLY A 193 3.76 -41.78 -4.91
CA GLY A 193 3.80 -41.07 -3.62
C GLY A 193 4.84 -39.95 -3.45
N GLN A 194 5.76 -39.76 -4.41
CA GLN A 194 6.80 -38.71 -4.33
C GLN A 194 6.33 -37.30 -4.77
N ILE A 195 5.09 -37.16 -5.19
CA ILE A 195 4.56 -35.90 -5.74
C ILE A 195 3.75 -35.11 -4.71
N LEU A 196 3.50 -35.66 -3.51
CA LEU A 196 2.77 -34.98 -2.45
C LEU A 196 3.41 -33.66 -2.00
N ASP A 197 4.75 -33.58 -2.00
CA ASP A 197 5.45 -32.35 -1.63
C ASP A 197 5.22 -31.21 -2.64
N THR A 198 5.09 -31.56 -3.90
CA THR A 198 4.83 -30.57 -4.98
C THR A 198 3.38 -30.05 -4.96
N VAL A 199 2.46 -30.80 -4.42
CA VAL A 199 1.04 -30.44 -4.31
C VAL A 199 0.83 -29.39 -3.21
N ASN A 200 1.47 -29.58 -2.05
CA ASN A 200 1.42 -28.63 -0.94
C ASN A 200 2.00 -27.24 -1.33
N GLU A 201 3.04 -27.24 -2.15
CA GLU A 201 3.66 -26.00 -2.67
C GLU A 201 2.67 -25.11 -3.42
N ILE A 202 1.70 -25.72 -4.10
CA ILE A 202 0.76 -24.96 -4.93
C ILE A 202 -0.37 -24.36 -4.11
N GLN A 203 -0.86 -25.08 -3.09
CA GLN A 203 -1.88 -24.54 -2.21
C GLN A 203 -1.37 -23.30 -1.48
N GLU A 204 -0.11 -23.32 -1.11
CA GLU A 204 0.53 -22.18 -0.48
C GLU A 204 0.62 -20.98 -1.43
N ARG A 205 0.94 -21.20 -2.71
CA ARG A 205 0.93 -20.12 -3.73
C ARG A 205 -0.48 -19.59 -4.00
N HIS A 206 -1.47 -20.47 -4.08
CA HIS A 206 -2.86 -20.08 -4.25
C HIS A 206 -3.36 -19.20 -3.09
N ASN A 207 -3.09 -19.61 -1.86
CA ASN A 207 -3.49 -18.87 -0.67
C ASN A 207 -2.86 -17.47 -0.62
N ALA A 208 -1.60 -17.33 -1.10
CA ALA A 208 -0.95 -16.02 -1.22
C ALA A 208 -1.66 -15.10 -2.20
N ILE A 209 -2.09 -15.62 -3.35
CA ILE A 209 -2.78 -14.84 -4.37
C ILE A 209 -4.15 -14.38 -3.86
N LEU A 210 -4.91 -15.27 -3.22
CA LEU A 210 -6.20 -14.92 -2.61
C LEU A 210 -6.05 -13.88 -1.49
N GLU A 211 -5.02 -14.00 -0.65
CA GLU A 211 -4.75 -13.03 0.41
C GLU A 211 -4.36 -11.66 -0.18
N LEU A 212 -3.58 -11.64 -1.26
CA LEU A 212 -3.28 -10.44 -2.05
C LEU A 212 -4.55 -9.77 -2.58
N GLU A 213 -5.47 -10.56 -3.14
CA GLU A 213 -6.75 -10.05 -3.66
C GLU A 213 -7.60 -9.43 -2.56
N ARG A 214 -7.75 -10.13 -1.44
CA ARG A 214 -8.50 -9.65 -0.30
C ARG A 214 -7.95 -8.33 0.24
N LYS A 215 -6.65 -8.24 0.42
CA LYS A 215 -5.98 -7.04 0.97
C LYS A 215 -6.03 -5.85 0.01
N LEU A 216 -6.05 -6.07 -1.30
CA LEU A 216 -6.21 -4.98 -2.27
C LEU A 216 -7.64 -4.45 -2.36
N LEU A 217 -8.65 -5.32 -2.20
CA LEU A 217 -10.05 -4.89 -2.14
C LEU A 217 -10.31 -3.99 -0.92
N GLU A 218 -9.61 -4.21 0.20
CA GLU A 218 -9.69 -3.35 1.38
C GLU A 218 -9.05 -1.95 1.19
N LEU A 219 -8.23 -1.77 0.14
CA LEU A 219 -7.54 -0.50 -0.15
C LEU A 219 -8.26 0.41 -1.16
N ASN A 220 -9.24 -0.13 -1.91
CA ASN A 220 -10.08 0.64 -2.82
C ASN A 220 -11.26 1.26 -2.11
#